data_11330df5909140e6f943299de0c634d4
#
_entry.id   11330df5909140e6f943299de0c634d4
#
_cell.length_a   1.000
_cell.length_b   1.000
_cell.length_c   1.000
_cell.angle_alpha   90.00
_cell.angle_beta   90.00
_cell.angle_gamma   90.00
#
_symmetry.space_group_name_H-M   'P 1'
#
loop_
_entity.id
_entity.type
_entity.pdbx_description
1 polymer ?
#
loop_
_entity_poly.entity_id
_entity_poly.type
_entity_poly.pdbx_seq_one_letter_code
_entity_poly.pdbx_strand_id
1 'polypeptide(L)'
;PAQPVDQEDDDFDVGYHEDVVKTILAEQGYDARAINEAEALCYAGLEDNDYTGIGVSCGAGMTNVCVMLNGEPTVTFSTTKSGDWIDRMVSVAVGEPDSVVQAEKEQGVYKIGEQNDSPVLQAVCSYYERLIDYTTKYLSVTLANHKSLPKFKEPLKIVIAGGTSLAKGYVETFHQKLIDNNFPVPIKEVVHANDPLHAVAKGCLIASQVL
;
A
#
# COMPACT_ATOMS: atom_id res chain seq x y z
N PRO A 1 2.50 -10.15 -4.39
CA PRO A 1 3.32 -8.96 -4.10
C PRO A 1 4.48 -8.86 -5.09
N ALA A 2 5.04 -7.66 -5.29
CA ALA A 2 6.29 -7.50 -6.00
C ALA A 2 7.47 -7.70 -5.03
N GLN A 3 8.69 -7.94 -5.56
CA GLN A 3 9.89 -7.95 -4.75
C GLN A 3 10.05 -6.61 -4.03
N PRO A 4 10.24 -6.57 -2.70
CA PRO A 4 10.40 -5.32 -1.96
C PRO A 4 11.69 -4.59 -2.36
N VAL A 5 11.60 -3.27 -2.53
CA VAL A 5 12.73 -2.42 -2.92
C VAL A 5 13.69 -2.10 -1.77
N ASP A 6 13.26 -2.34 -0.53
CA ASP A 6 14.01 -2.07 0.70
C ASP A 6 14.51 -3.33 1.40
N GLN A 7 14.50 -4.47 0.70
CA GLN A 7 15.04 -5.74 1.19
C GLN A 7 16.45 -5.94 0.66
N GLU A 8 17.40 -6.13 1.56
CA GLU A 8 18.82 -6.31 1.22
C GLU A 8 19.20 -7.79 0.96
N ASP A 9 18.34 -8.74 1.35
CA ASP A 9 18.62 -10.18 1.20
C ASP A 9 17.92 -10.77 -0.03
N ASP A 10 18.72 -11.43 -0.89
CA ASP A 10 18.25 -12.20 -2.04
C ASP A 10 17.45 -13.48 -1.67
N ASP A 11 17.34 -13.78 -0.37
CA ASP A 11 16.71 -15.01 0.15
C ASP A 11 15.17 -15.00 0.11
N PHE A 12 14.54 -13.86 -0.17
CA PHE A 12 13.08 -13.79 -0.26
C PHE A 12 12.63 -13.88 -1.71
N ASP A 13 12.45 -15.11 -2.20
CA ASP A 13 11.92 -15.36 -3.54
C ASP A 13 10.38 -15.42 -3.54
N VAL A 14 9.78 -14.31 -3.96
CA VAL A 14 8.33 -14.23 -4.16
C VAL A 14 7.86 -15.21 -5.23
N GLY A 15 8.70 -15.53 -6.22
CA GLY A 15 8.41 -16.45 -7.32
C GLY A 15 8.09 -17.85 -6.84
N TYR A 16 8.76 -18.33 -5.80
CA TYR A 16 8.47 -19.64 -5.24
C TYR A 16 7.02 -19.78 -4.73
N HIS A 17 6.53 -18.78 -4.01
CA HIS A 17 5.13 -18.78 -3.53
C HIS A 17 4.14 -18.69 -4.68
N GLU A 18 4.45 -17.90 -5.70
CA GLU A 18 3.62 -17.78 -6.91
C GLU A 18 3.49 -19.13 -7.61
N ASP A 19 4.60 -19.83 -7.84
CA ASP A 19 4.64 -21.12 -8.53
C ASP A 19 3.88 -22.19 -7.75
N VAL A 20 4.03 -22.24 -6.43
CA VAL A 20 3.28 -23.18 -5.57
C VAL A 20 1.76 -22.95 -5.68
N VAL A 21 1.32 -21.70 -5.56
CA VAL A 21 -0.12 -21.37 -5.64
C VAL A 21 -0.66 -21.67 -7.05
N LYS A 22 0.06 -21.31 -8.11
CA LYS A 22 -0.34 -21.65 -9.50
C LYS A 22 -0.45 -23.14 -9.72
N THR A 23 0.51 -23.92 -9.19
CA THR A 23 0.49 -25.39 -9.30
C THR A 23 -0.76 -25.98 -8.62
N ILE A 24 -1.05 -25.56 -7.39
CA ILE A 24 -2.24 -26.03 -6.66
C ILE A 24 -3.53 -25.71 -7.42
N LEU A 25 -3.63 -24.50 -8.00
CA LEU A 25 -4.82 -24.10 -8.74
C LEU A 25 -4.94 -24.85 -10.08
N ALA A 26 -3.83 -25.10 -10.77
CA ALA A 26 -3.79 -25.86 -12.01
C ALA A 26 -4.21 -27.33 -11.80
N GLU A 27 -3.81 -27.96 -10.69
CA GLU A 27 -4.25 -29.32 -10.30
C GLU A 27 -5.77 -29.39 -10.08
N GLN A 28 -6.40 -28.27 -9.73
CA GLN A 28 -7.85 -28.15 -9.59
C GLN A 28 -8.57 -27.71 -10.88
N GLY A 29 -7.84 -27.57 -11.98
CA GLY A 29 -8.37 -27.21 -13.29
C GLY A 29 -8.57 -25.70 -13.53
N TYR A 30 -7.95 -24.85 -12.71
CA TYR A 30 -8.00 -23.39 -12.90
C TYR A 30 -6.76 -22.91 -13.67
N ASP A 31 -6.97 -21.99 -14.61
CA ASP A 31 -5.89 -21.20 -15.21
C ASP A 31 -5.66 -19.93 -14.36
N ALA A 32 -4.54 -19.89 -13.65
CA ALA A 32 -4.26 -18.85 -12.67
C ALA A 32 -3.11 -17.93 -13.13
N ARG A 33 -3.34 -16.62 -13.03
CA ARG A 33 -2.34 -15.59 -13.28
C ARG A 33 -2.07 -14.80 -11.99
N ALA A 34 -0.80 -14.48 -11.75
CA ALA A 34 -0.45 -13.57 -10.66
C ALA A 34 -0.61 -12.12 -11.09
N ILE A 35 -1.09 -11.30 -10.17
CA ILE A 35 -1.23 -9.86 -10.33
C ILE A 35 -0.71 -9.17 -9.06
N ASN A 36 -0.11 -7.98 -9.19
CA ASN A 36 0.29 -7.19 -8.02
C ASN A 36 -0.96 -6.69 -7.26
N GLU A 37 -0.93 -6.71 -5.92
CA GLU A 37 -2.06 -6.28 -5.10
C GLU A 37 -2.48 -4.83 -5.36
N ALA A 38 -1.51 -3.92 -5.54
CA ALA A 38 -1.82 -2.52 -5.84
C ALA A 38 -2.34 -2.33 -7.27
N GLU A 39 -1.93 -3.18 -8.21
CA GLU A 39 -2.51 -3.23 -9.56
C GLU A 39 -3.96 -3.72 -9.51
N ALA A 40 -4.23 -4.81 -8.79
CA ALA A 40 -5.59 -5.26 -8.56
C ALA A 40 -6.46 -4.17 -7.91
N LEU A 41 -5.91 -3.44 -6.93
CA LEU A 41 -6.59 -2.31 -6.31
C LEU A 41 -6.94 -1.20 -7.31
N CYS A 42 -6.06 -0.93 -8.29
CA CYS A 42 -6.35 0.03 -9.35
C CYS A 42 -7.59 -0.39 -10.16
N TYR A 43 -7.73 -1.66 -10.50
CA TYR A 43 -8.94 -2.16 -11.17
C TYR A 43 -10.21 -2.00 -10.32
N ALA A 44 -10.10 -2.14 -8.99
CA ALA A 44 -11.25 -1.98 -8.10
C ALA A 44 -11.65 -0.52 -7.82
N GLY A 45 -10.74 0.44 -7.98
CA GLY A 45 -10.93 1.79 -7.47
C GLY A 45 -10.77 2.93 -8.47
N LEU A 46 -10.35 2.66 -9.71
CA LEU A 46 -10.04 3.68 -10.72
C LEU A 46 -10.92 3.59 -11.99
N GLU A 47 -11.99 2.80 -11.97
CA GLU A 47 -12.91 2.66 -13.12
C GLU A 47 -13.42 4.03 -13.61
N ASP A 48 -13.83 4.90 -12.67
CA ASP A 48 -14.34 6.25 -12.99
C ASP A 48 -13.29 7.20 -13.61
N ASN A 49 -12.02 6.79 -13.62
CA ASN A 49 -10.88 7.58 -14.11
C ASN A 49 -10.19 6.88 -15.30
N ASP A 50 -10.90 6.08 -16.07
CA ASP A 50 -10.34 5.27 -17.18
C ASP A 50 -9.12 4.45 -16.74
N TYR A 51 -9.18 3.88 -15.53
CA TYR A 51 -8.08 3.15 -14.88
C TYR A 51 -6.75 3.92 -14.89
N THR A 52 -6.82 5.24 -14.66
CA THR A 52 -5.65 6.11 -14.55
C THR A 52 -5.57 6.68 -13.14
N GLY A 53 -4.48 6.38 -12.43
CA GLY A 53 -4.29 6.81 -11.05
C GLY A 53 -3.26 5.97 -10.31
N ILE A 54 -3.35 5.95 -8.99
CA ILE A 54 -2.41 5.24 -8.12
C ILE A 54 -3.18 4.38 -7.13
N GLY A 55 -2.80 3.09 -7.06
CA GLY A 55 -3.24 2.17 -6.01
C GLY A 55 -2.15 2.00 -4.95
N VAL A 56 -2.54 2.03 -3.67
CA VAL A 56 -1.66 1.78 -2.53
C VAL A 56 -2.30 0.74 -1.62
N SER A 57 -1.78 -0.47 -1.62
CA SER A 57 -2.25 -1.57 -0.75
C SER A 57 -1.33 -1.70 0.46
N CYS A 58 -1.86 -1.43 1.67
CA CYS A 58 -1.13 -1.43 2.93
C CYS A 58 -1.57 -2.64 3.77
N GLY A 59 -0.87 -3.75 3.62
CA GLY A 59 -1.09 -4.98 4.39
C GLY A 59 -0.38 -4.99 5.73
N ALA A 60 -0.28 -6.17 6.34
CA ALA A 60 0.53 -6.38 7.53
C ALA A 60 2.03 -6.38 7.18
N GLY A 61 2.45 -7.27 6.29
CA GLY A 61 3.87 -7.47 5.96
C GLY A 61 4.44 -6.53 4.90
N MET A 62 3.62 -6.01 4.00
CA MET A 62 4.08 -5.21 2.86
C MET A 62 3.14 -4.07 2.50
N THR A 63 3.74 -2.98 2.00
CA THR A 63 3.03 -1.93 1.29
C THR A 63 3.36 -2.02 -0.19
N ASN A 64 2.33 -2.18 -1.04
CA ASN A 64 2.45 -2.27 -2.48
C ASN A 64 1.90 -1.00 -3.13
N VAL A 65 2.57 -0.52 -4.17
CA VAL A 65 2.16 0.67 -4.93
C VAL A 65 2.15 0.35 -6.42
N CYS A 66 1.10 0.80 -7.10
CA CYS A 66 0.99 0.75 -8.56
C CYS A 66 0.54 2.10 -9.11
N VAL A 67 1.25 2.60 -10.09
CA VAL A 67 0.81 3.71 -10.94
C VAL A 67 0.27 3.12 -12.22
N MET A 68 -1.00 3.31 -12.48
CA MET A 68 -1.71 2.79 -13.64
C MET A 68 -2.08 3.92 -14.59
N LEU A 69 -1.94 3.70 -15.88
CA LEU A 69 -2.29 4.64 -16.93
C LEU A 69 -3.12 3.93 -18.01
N ASN A 70 -4.39 4.34 -18.17
CA ASN A 70 -5.33 3.73 -19.13
C ASN A 70 -5.40 2.20 -19.02
N GLY A 71 -5.41 1.68 -17.78
CA GLY A 71 -5.46 0.24 -17.52
C GLY A 71 -4.11 -0.50 -17.57
N GLU A 72 -3.03 0.19 -17.90
CA GLU A 72 -1.69 -0.41 -17.98
C GLU A 72 -0.83 -0.01 -16.76
N PRO A 73 -0.26 -0.97 -16.01
CA PRO A 73 0.65 -0.67 -14.92
C PRO A 73 1.96 -0.09 -15.46
N THR A 74 2.28 1.14 -15.09
CA THR A 74 3.47 1.85 -15.58
C THR A 74 4.62 1.80 -14.59
N VAL A 75 4.31 1.91 -13.30
CA VAL A 75 5.28 1.81 -12.18
C VAL A 75 4.66 0.93 -11.10
N THR A 76 5.41 -0.07 -10.67
CA THR A 76 5.04 -0.90 -9.52
C THR A 76 6.24 -1.06 -8.59
N PHE A 77 6.01 -0.99 -7.30
CA PHE A 77 7.00 -1.34 -6.29
C PHE A 77 6.34 -1.81 -5.00
N SER A 78 7.11 -2.49 -4.17
CA SER A 78 6.70 -2.91 -2.84
C SER A 78 7.76 -2.54 -1.82
N THR A 79 7.36 -2.36 -0.57
CA THR A 79 8.26 -2.16 0.57
C THR A 79 7.92 -3.10 1.70
N THR A 80 8.91 -3.48 2.52
CA THR A 80 8.71 -4.28 3.72
C THR A 80 8.17 -3.48 4.91
N LYS A 81 8.14 -2.15 4.78
CA LYS A 81 7.55 -1.28 5.81
C LYS A 81 6.03 -1.29 5.63
N SER A 82 5.34 -1.85 6.63
CA SER A 82 3.88 -1.93 6.70
C SER A 82 3.42 -2.14 8.15
N GLY A 83 2.30 -2.81 8.39
CA GLY A 83 1.73 -2.97 9.74
C GLY A 83 2.66 -3.64 10.74
N ASP A 84 3.28 -4.76 10.36
CA ASP A 84 4.21 -5.52 11.22
C ASP A 84 5.50 -4.75 11.50
N TRP A 85 5.93 -3.91 10.56
CA TRP A 85 7.07 -3.02 10.78
C TRP A 85 6.75 -1.99 11.88
N ILE A 86 5.52 -1.44 11.91
CA ILE A 86 5.08 -0.53 12.98
C ILE A 86 5.14 -1.27 14.32
N ASP A 87 4.56 -2.48 14.41
CA ASP A 87 4.49 -3.24 15.66
C ASP A 87 5.89 -3.51 16.23
N ARG A 88 6.80 -3.98 15.37
CA ARG A 88 8.19 -4.24 15.74
C ARG A 88 8.93 -2.98 16.20
N MET A 89 8.77 -1.88 15.47
CA MET A 89 9.47 -0.64 15.81
C MET A 89 8.95 0.01 17.08
N VAL A 90 7.64 -0.06 17.31
CA VAL A 90 7.02 0.41 18.56
C VAL A 90 7.46 -0.48 19.74
N SER A 91 7.40 -1.80 19.58
CA SER A 91 7.87 -2.77 20.58
C SER A 91 9.27 -2.43 21.07
N VAL A 92 10.21 -2.21 20.15
CA VAL A 92 11.58 -1.80 20.50
C VAL A 92 11.62 -0.45 21.21
N ALA A 93 10.79 0.50 20.78
CA ALA A 93 10.81 1.86 21.31
C ALA A 93 10.23 1.97 22.73
N VAL A 94 9.19 1.18 23.06
CA VAL A 94 8.49 1.24 24.34
C VAL A 94 8.84 0.10 25.28
N GLY A 95 9.52 -0.96 24.79
CA GLY A 95 9.92 -2.12 25.59
C GLY A 95 8.78 -3.12 25.86
N GLU A 96 7.70 -3.07 25.08
CA GLU A 96 6.58 -4.00 25.17
C GLU A 96 6.66 -5.07 24.07
N PRO A 97 6.12 -6.29 24.27
CA PRO A 97 6.06 -7.31 23.22
C PRO A 97 5.27 -6.88 21.99
N ASP A 98 5.69 -7.30 20.79
CA ASP A 98 5.01 -7.01 19.52
C ASP A 98 3.51 -7.32 19.57
N SER A 99 3.12 -8.44 20.21
CA SER A 99 1.70 -8.85 20.33
C SER A 99 0.87 -7.90 21.20
N VAL A 100 1.48 -7.26 22.20
CA VAL A 100 0.82 -6.24 23.03
C VAL A 100 0.64 -4.96 22.21
N VAL A 101 1.67 -4.55 21.51
CA VAL A 101 1.62 -3.38 20.61
C VAL A 101 0.55 -3.58 19.53
N GLN A 102 0.53 -4.75 18.88
CA GLN A 102 -0.46 -5.08 17.87
C GLN A 102 -1.88 -4.99 18.44
N ALA A 103 -2.12 -5.58 19.61
CA ALA A 103 -3.44 -5.53 20.25
C ALA A 103 -3.88 -4.10 20.57
N GLU A 104 -2.98 -3.25 21.11
CA GLU A 104 -3.28 -1.85 21.37
C GLU A 104 -3.51 -1.06 20.06
N LYS A 105 -2.71 -1.31 19.02
CA LYS A 105 -2.88 -0.69 17.69
C LYS A 105 -4.24 -1.03 17.06
N GLU A 106 -4.68 -2.29 17.16
CA GLU A 106 -5.93 -2.75 16.54
C GLU A 106 -7.18 -2.35 17.32
N GLN A 107 -7.09 -2.29 18.66
CA GLN A 107 -8.22 -2.03 19.55
C GLN A 107 -8.24 -0.59 20.09
N GLY A 108 -7.13 0.12 19.97
CA GLY A 108 -6.96 1.45 20.54
C GLY A 108 -7.79 2.52 19.84
N VAL A 109 -8.15 3.54 20.61
CA VAL A 109 -8.78 4.75 20.07
C VAL A 109 -7.71 5.82 19.94
N TYR A 110 -7.22 6.02 18.74
CA TYR A 110 -6.22 7.03 18.41
C TYR A 110 -6.48 7.61 17.02
N LYS A 111 -5.81 8.73 16.73
CA LYS A 111 -5.75 9.31 15.39
C LYS A 111 -4.33 9.77 15.09
N ILE A 112 -3.83 9.41 13.92
CA ILE A 112 -2.50 9.81 13.45
C ILE A 112 -2.43 11.35 13.43
N GLY A 113 -1.35 11.91 13.98
CA GLY A 113 -1.14 13.36 14.10
C GLY A 113 -1.72 13.97 15.38
N GLU A 114 -2.43 13.23 16.22
CA GLU A 114 -2.91 13.70 17.52
C GLU A 114 -2.09 13.11 18.67
N GLN A 115 -2.05 13.84 19.81
CA GLN A 115 -1.41 13.34 21.03
C GLN A 115 -2.24 12.25 21.69
N ASN A 116 -1.57 11.26 22.26
CA ASN A 116 -2.18 10.17 23.01
C ASN A 116 -1.58 10.07 24.41
N ASP A 117 -2.41 9.75 25.39
CA ASP A 117 -1.99 9.54 26.78
C ASP A 117 -1.24 8.20 26.97
N SER A 118 -1.55 7.18 26.15
CA SER A 118 -0.80 5.92 26.13
C SER A 118 0.53 6.11 25.42
N PRO A 119 1.68 5.79 26.06
CA PRO A 119 2.99 5.82 25.39
C PRO A 119 3.06 4.88 24.17
N VAL A 120 2.37 3.74 24.21
CA VAL A 120 2.30 2.79 23.10
C VAL A 120 1.58 3.42 21.93
N LEU A 121 0.37 3.97 22.13
CA LEU A 121 -0.40 4.60 21.06
C LEU A 121 0.27 5.87 20.53
N GLN A 122 0.97 6.62 21.37
CA GLN A 122 1.77 7.76 20.93
C GLN A 122 2.91 7.32 20.01
N ALA A 123 3.59 6.23 20.35
CA ALA A 123 4.62 5.64 19.49
C ALA A 123 4.02 5.07 18.21
N VAL A 124 2.88 4.37 18.28
CA VAL A 124 2.12 3.88 17.11
C VAL A 124 1.84 5.02 16.12
N CYS A 125 1.29 6.15 16.57
CA CYS A 125 1.05 7.31 15.72
C CYS A 125 2.33 7.81 15.05
N SER A 126 3.43 7.93 15.82
CA SER A 126 4.71 8.39 15.29
C SER A 126 5.28 7.45 14.22
N TYR A 127 5.11 6.14 14.38
CA TYR A 127 5.57 5.16 13.38
C TYR A 127 4.64 5.07 12.16
N TYR A 128 3.35 5.32 12.31
CA TYR A 128 2.46 5.55 11.15
C TYR A 128 2.89 6.74 10.31
N GLU A 129 3.22 7.87 10.94
CA GLU A 129 3.71 9.05 10.22
C GLU A 129 5.00 8.74 9.45
N ARG A 130 5.93 7.99 10.06
CA ARG A 130 7.17 7.56 9.40
C ARG A 130 6.93 6.60 8.24
N LEU A 131 6.00 5.64 8.40
CA LEU A 131 5.62 4.72 7.33
C LEU A 131 5.06 5.50 6.12
N ILE A 132 4.11 6.40 6.39
CA ILE A 132 3.46 7.20 5.36
C ILE A 132 4.48 8.13 4.68
N ASP A 133 5.34 8.80 5.45
CA ASP A 133 6.40 9.65 4.91
C ASP A 133 7.36 8.85 4.02
N TYR A 134 7.78 7.68 4.45
CA TYR A 134 8.65 6.79 3.68
C TYR A 134 8.00 6.41 2.34
N THR A 135 6.75 5.93 2.38
CA THR A 135 6.03 5.48 1.17
C THR A 135 5.80 6.63 0.19
N THR A 136 5.36 7.79 0.69
CA THR A 136 5.07 8.96 -0.17
C THR A 136 6.35 9.57 -0.73
N LYS A 137 7.43 9.60 0.03
CA LYS A 137 8.74 10.06 -0.44
C LYS A 137 9.31 9.14 -1.52
N TYR A 138 9.26 7.82 -1.29
CA TYR A 138 9.72 6.86 -2.29
C TYR A 138 8.92 6.98 -3.58
N LEU A 139 7.60 7.08 -3.49
CA LEU A 139 6.72 7.28 -4.64
C LEU A 139 7.06 8.60 -5.37
N SER A 140 7.23 9.70 -4.64
CA SER A 140 7.57 11.01 -5.23
C SER A 140 8.90 10.97 -5.98
N VAL A 141 9.93 10.39 -5.39
CA VAL A 141 11.27 10.25 -6.00
C VAL A 141 11.21 9.32 -7.22
N THR A 142 10.49 8.21 -7.13
CA THR A 142 10.34 7.26 -8.24
C THR A 142 9.68 7.92 -9.43
N LEU A 143 8.59 8.64 -9.23
CA LEU A 143 7.90 9.34 -10.32
C LEU A 143 8.72 10.50 -10.88
N ALA A 144 9.40 11.28 -10.05
CA ALA A 144 10.26 12.37 -10.50
C ALA A 144 11.42 11.90 -11.39
N ASN A 145 11.93 10.69 -11.14
CA ASN A 145 13.05 10.10 -11.89
C ASN A 145 12.62 9.22 -13.08
N HIS A 146 11.34 8.93 -13.23
CA HIS A 146 10.86 8.02 -14.26
C HIS A 146 10.79 8.71 -15.63
N LYS A 147 11.79 8.47 -16.48
CA LYS A 147 11.98 9.16 -17.77
C LYS A 147 10.87 8.95 -18.79
N SER A 148 10.12 7.87 -18.67
CA SER A 148 9.09 7.45 -19.66
C SER A 148 7.66 7.75 -19.19
N LEU A 149 7.47 8.37 -18.02
CA LEU A 149 6.13 8.74 -17.59
C LEU A 149 5.57 9.84 -18.50
N PRO A 150 4.40 9.61 -19.09
CA PRO A 150 3.73 10.65 -19.83
C PRO A 150 3.33 11.80 -18.89
N LYS A 151 3.20 13.00 -19.43
CA LYS A 151 2.61 14.10 -18.67
C LYS A 151 1.13 13.75 -18.44
N PHE A 152 0.76 13.55 -17.19
CA PHE A 152 -0.64 13.36 -16.83
C PHE A 152 -1.43 14.61 -17.21
N LYS A 153 -2.49 14.43 -17.98
CA LYS A 153 -3.34 15.53 -18.43
C LYS A 153 -4.25 16.05 -17.32
N GLU A 154 -4.68 15.14 -16.46
CA GLU A 154 -5.59 15.41 -15.36
C GLU A 154 -4.92 15.08 -14.02
N PRO A 155 -5.33 15.73 -12.91
CA PRO A 155 -4.89 15.36 -11.57
C PRO A 155 -5.24 13.92 -11.24
N LEU A 156 -4.33 13.20 -10.57
CA LEU A 156 -4.48 11.78 -10.26
C LEU A 156 -5.36 11.55 -9.03
N LYS A 157 -6.19 10.52 -9.11
CA LYS A 157 -6.85 9.89 -7.97
C LYS A 157 -5.91 8.85 -7.36
N ILE A 158 -5.80 8.85 -6.02
CA ILE A 158 -5.05 7.85 -5.27
C ILE A 158 -6.03 7.05 -4.44
N VAL A 159 -6.03 5.73 -4.65
CA VAL A 159 -6.91 4.79 -3.92
C VAL A 159 -6.06 3.97 -2.96
N ILE A 160 -6.45 3.96 -1.68
CA ILE A 160 -5.73 3.26 -0.61
C ILE A 160 -6.61 2.12 -0.07
N ALA A 161 -6.00 0.97 0.21
CA ALA A 161 -6.65 -0.20 0.79
C ALA A 161 -5.71 -0.96 1.75
N GLY A 162 -6.26 -1.98 2.42
CA GLY A 162 -5.56 -2.83 3.36
C GLY A 162 -5.71 -2.39 4.82
N GLY A 163 -5.60 -3.36 5.73
CA GLY A 163 -5.89 -3.17 7.16
C GLY A 163 -5.08 -2.07 7.83
N THR A 164 -3.80 -1.93 7.48
CA THR A 164 -2.91 -0.89 8.03
C THR A 164 -3.40 0.53 7.70
N SER A 165 -4.04 0.72 6.54
CA SER A 165 -4.56 2.03 6.13
C SER A 165 -5.82 2.48 6.89
N LEU A 166 -6.46 1.60 7.66
CA LEU A 166 -7.71 1.91 8.37
C LEU A 166 -7.52 2.76 9.63
N ALA A 167 -6.28 2.99 10.06
CA ALA A 167 -6.00 3.90 11.17
C ALA A 167 -6.56 5.29 10.87
N LYS A 168 -7.28 5.86 11.85
CA LYS A 168 -7.86 7.20 11.69
C LYS A 168 -6.78 8.24 11.37
N GLY A 169 -7.04 9.09 10.38
CA GLY A 169 -6.08 10.10 9.92
C GLY A 169 -5.08 9.59 8.88
N TYR A 170 -5.13 8.31 8.49
CA TYR A 170 -4.18 7.75 7.51
C TYR A 170 -4.24 8.48 6.17
N VAL A 171 -5.43 8.61 5.58
CA VAL A 171 -5.63 9.24 4.26
C VAL A 171 -5.23 10.71 4.28
N GLU A 172 -5.62 11.43 5.31
CA GLU A 172 -5.29 12.85 5.48
C GLU A 172 -3.78 13.05 5.63
N THR A 173 -3.13 12.21 6.44
CA THR A 173 -1.67 12.23 6.63
C THR A 173 -0.96 11.85 5.34
N PHE A 174 -1.45 10.84 4.61
CA PHE A 174 -0.88 10.42 3.34
C PHE A 174 -0.93 11.56 2.32
N HIS A 175 -2.07 12.25 2.19
CA HIS A 175 -2.22 13.41 1.32
C HIS A 175 -1.27 14.54 1.71
N GLN A 176 -1.19 14.88 3.00
CA GLN A 176 -0.28 15.92 3.47
C GLN A 176 1.19 15.57 3.19
N LYS A 177 1.60 14.32 3.43
CA LYS A 177 2.97 13.86 3.16
C LYS A 177 3.33 13.86 1.67
N LEU A 178 2.39 13.63 0.78
CA LEU A 178 2.64 13.82 -0.66
C LEU A 178 2.98 15.28 -0.99
N ILE A 179 2.27 16.23 -0.38
CA ILE A 179 2.56 17.67 -0.53
C ILE A 179 3.95 18.01 0.02
N ASP A 180 4.22 17.57 1.26
CA ASP A 180 5.49 17.81 1.95
C ASP A 180 6.69 17.24 1.17
N ASN A 181 6.51 16.09 0.52
CA ASN A 181 7.51 15.41 -0.29
C ASN A 181 7.57 15.89 -1.76
N ASN A 182 6.94 17.02 -2.08
CA ASN A 182 6.92 17.62 -3.42
C ASN A 182 6.52 16.63 -4.51
N PHE A 183 5.39 15.95 -4.31
CA PHE A 183 4.88 14.98 -5.28
C PHE A 183 4.75 15.61 -6.68
N PRO A 184 5.33 15.01 -7.73
CA PRO A 184 5.54 15.69 -9.02
C PRO A 184 4.31 15.79 -9.90
N VAL A 185 3.17 15.20 -9.49
CA VAL A 185 1.93 15.16 -10.27
C VAL A 185 0.78 15.78 -9.46
N PRO A 186 -0.09 16.58 -10.07
CA PRO A 186 -1.26 17.10 -9.38
C PRO A 186 -2.16 15.97 -8.85
N ILE A 187 -2.65 16.11 -7.62
CA ILE A 187 -3.52 15.14 -6.95
C ILE A 187 -4.95 15.67 -7.02
N LYS A 188 -5.88 14.85 -7.48
CA LYS A 188 -7.32 15.11 -7.44
C LYS A 188 -7.87 14.84 -6.04
N GLU A 189 -7.58 13.66 -5.54
CA GLU A 189 -8.04 13.18 -4.25
C GLU A 189 -7.21 11.98 -3.79
N VAL A 190 -7.17 11.75 -2.48
CA VAL A 190 -6.68 10.53 -1.83
C VAL A 190 -7.84 9.95 -1.05
N VAL A 191 -8.24 8.72 -1.36
CA VAL A 191 -9.43 8.09 -0.76
C VAL A 191 -9.18 6.63 -0.43
N HIS A 192 -9.93 6.10 0.54
CA HIS A 192 -10.02 4.65 0.69
C HIS A 192 -10.85 4.05 -0.45
N ALA A 193 -10.48 2.84 -0.86
CA ALA A 193 -11.33 2.01 -1.69
C ALA A 193 -12.67 1.73 -0.99
N ASN A 194 -13.72 1.52 -1.77
CA ASN A 194 -14.94 0.95 -1.25
C ASN A 194 -14.62 -0.44 -0.68
N ASP A 195 -14.85 -0.67 0.63
CA ASP A 195 -14.50 -1.90 1.31
C ASP A 195 -12.99 -2.21 1.23
N PRO A 196 -12.14 -1.47 1.97
CA PRO A 196 -10.69 -1.54 1.85
C PRO A 196 -10.06 -2.91 2.15
N LEU A 197 -10.74 -3.77 2.93
CA LEU A 197 -10.28 -5.11 3.26
C LEU A 197 -10.45 -6.11 2.11
N HIS A 198 -11.44 -5.90 1.24
CA HIS A 198 -11.75 -6.80 0.14
C HIS A 198 -11.47 -6.19 -1.25
N ALA A 199 -10.97 -4.97 -1.31
CA ALA A 199 -10.74 -4.25 -2.57
C ALA A 199 -9.79 -5.00 -3.51
N VAL A 200 -8.72 -5.59 -2.98
CA VAL A 200 -7.77 -6.38 -3.78
C VAL A 200 -8.45 -7.60 -4.41
N ALA A 201 -9.26 -8.34 -3.64
CA ALA A 201 -9.98 -9.50 -4.17
C ALA A 201 -10.99 -9.10 -5.26
N LYS A 202 -11.70 -7.99 -5.07
CA LYS A 202 -12.60 -7.42 -6.11
C LYS A 202 -11.82 -7.02 -7.36
N GLY A 203 -10.66 -6.39 -7.18
CA GLY A 203 -9.78 -6.03 -8.29
C GLY A 203 -9.25 -7.23 -9.07
N CYS A 204 -8.88 -8.32 -8.38
CA CYS A 204 -8.50 -9.57 -9.01
C CYS A 204 -9.66 -10.14 -9.87
N LEU A 205 -10.90 -10.08 -9.36
CA LEU A 205 -12.06 -10.52 -10.12
C LEU A 205 -12.26 -9.67 -11.39
N ILE A 206 -12.14 -8.34 -11.30
CA ILE A 206 -12.25 -7.46 -12.46
C ILE A 206 -11.11 -7.74 -13.46
N ALA A 207 -9.87 -7.82 -12.98
CA ALA A 207 -8.71 -8.11 -13.80
C ALA A 207 -8.85 -9.43 -14.57
N SER A 208 -9.41 -10.48 -13.95
CA SER A 208 -9.66 -11.78 -14.60
C SER A 208 -10.64 -11.72 -15.77
N GLN A 209 -11.40 -10.63 -15.91
CA GLN A 209 -12.39 -10.45 -16.98
C GLN A 209 -11.85 -9.58 -18.13
N VAL A 210 -10.77 -8.82 -17.89
CA VAL A 210 -10.23 -7.86 -18.86
C VAL A 210 -8.82 -8.19 -19.33
N LEU A 211 -8.07 -9.03 -18.61
CA LEU A 211 -6.75 -9.55 -18.96
C LEU A 211 -6.82 -10.93 -19.60
#